data_13fd8bff60e302bf4002792be44ac953
#
_entry.id   13fd8bff60e302bf4002792be44ac953
#
_cell.length_a   1.000
_cell.length_b   1.000
_cell.length_c   1.000
_cell.angle_alpha   90.00
_cell.angle_beta   90.00
_cell.angle_gamma   90.00
#
_symmetry.space_group_name_H-M   'P 1'
#
loop_
_entity.id
_entity.type
_entity.pdbx_description
1 polymer ?
#
loop_
_entity_poly.entity_id
_entity_poly.type
_entity_poly.pdbx_seq_one_letter_code
_entity_poly.pdbx_strand_id
1 'polypeptide(L)'
;LAWLIVIKRYFGCIAGLVMWAGCRINSGLGLDPSGPSVSELMRCFEVVGLKNFLKGDFGEWDGSFSPKYIFRSHIILISAFEQIVGDVKYHVVMVAIAESASNRIHIFGVLVYRVTNGMPSGFWMTSVINTIGHDQMSYDNWSELTAHLPGDVWQPAVKDEHVVENFTGDDNGGVVDDDYKHIYNDITISEVFSKYGMNYTPPEKQGVQAIGVCSLEDFVYLKSNFVRDDRFGDCWRMALKDEVLREMLNWVTDSGDPWDLLMMTIDDSMRGMFAHGRVRFDDHKNAINRVLRSIGKPPLTHDYDVLLRDFYRKHGKNIA
;
A
#
# COMPACT_ATOMS: atom_id res chain seq x y z
N LEU A 1 4.52 -7.78 -24.84
CA LEU A 1 3.45 -8.72 -24.53
C LEU A 1 3.97 -10.10 -24.13
N ALA A 2 4.86 -10.75 -24.94
CA ALA A 2 5.40 -12.09 -24.66
C ALA A 2 6.07 -12.19 -23.27
N TRP A 3 6.89 -11.21 -22.91
CA TRP A 3 7.56 -11.17 -21.61
C TRP A 3 6.58 -11.11 -20.42
N LEU A 4 5.50 -10.34 -20.54
CA LEU A 4 4.45 -10.28 -19.51
C LEU A 4 3.74 -11.63 -19.32
N ILE A 5 3.51 -12.37 -20.41
CA ILE A 5 2.93 -13.72 -20.36
C ILE A 5 3.86 -14.69 -19.62
N VAL A 6 5.17 -14.61 -19.90
CA VAL A 6 6.19 -15.44 -19.24
C VAL A 6 6.20 -15.15 -17.74
N ILE A 7 6.27 -13.89 -17.31
CA ILE A 7 6.26 -13.53 -15.90
C ILE A 7 4.98 -14.04 -15.21
N LYS A 8 3.81 -13.78 -15.79
CA LYS A 8 2.52 -14.27 -15.23
C LYS A 8 2.49 -15.80 -15.07
N ARG A 9 3.07 -16.51 -16.01
CA ARG A 9 3.09 -17.99 -15.98
C ARG A 9 3.87 -18.52 -14.78
N TYR A 10 5.01 -17.91 -14.44
CA TYR A 10 5.90 -18.43 -13.39
C TYR A 10 5.66 -17.80 -12.03
N PHE A 11 5.23 -16.55 -11.95
CA PHE A 11 5.04 -15.84 -10.71
C PHE A 11 3.57 -15.56 -10.35
N GLY A 12 2.62 -15.85 -11.25
CA GLY A 12 1.22 -15.45 -11.07
C GLY A 12 0.56 -16.00 -9.81
N CYS A 13 0.78 -17.27 -9.48
CA CYS A 13 0.18 -17.85 -8.29
C CYS A 13 0.83 -17.34 -7.00
N ILE A 14 2.16 -17.17 -6.95
CA ILE A 14 2.82 -16.66 -5.75
C ILE A 14 2.49 -15.17 -5.52
N ALA A 15 2.38 -14.36 -6.57
CA ALA A 15 1.90 -12.98 -6.46
C ALA A 15 0.47 -12.91 -5.91
N GLY A 16 -0.41 -13.80 -6.36
CA GLY A 16 -1.76 -13.94 -5.82
C GLY A 16 -1.78 -14.32 -4.33
N LEU A 17 -0.86 -15.20 -3.90
CA LEU A 17 -0.70 -15.55 -2.49
C LEU A 17 -0.21 -14.38 -1.64
N VAL A 18 0.70 -13.54 -2.14
CA VAL A 18 1.14 -12.32 -1.45
C VAL A 18 -0.05 -11.38 -1.22
N MET A 19 -0.88 -11.16 -2.25
CA MET A 19 -2.08 -10.33 -2.12
C MET A 19 -3.12 -10.94 -1.16
N TRP A 20 -3.25 -12.27 -1.16
CA TRP A 20 -4.17 -12.96 -0.25
C TRP A 20 -3.68 -12.96 1.20
N ALA A 21 -2.38 -13.12 1.43
CA ALA A 21 -1.80 -13.14 2.76
C ALA A 21 -1.89 -11.76 3.45
N GLY A 22 -1.83 -10.67 2.67
CA GLY A 22 -2.07 -9.31 3.14
C GLY A 22 -1.21 -8.92 4.34
N CYS A 23 -1.82 -8.33 5.36
CA CYS A 23 -1.13 -7.83 6.55
C CYS A 23 -0.37 -8.90 7.35
N ARG A 24 -0.65 -10.19 7.15
CA ARG A 24 0.11 -11.30 7.79
C ARG A 24 1.55 -11.40 7.32
N ILE A 25 1.87 -10.77 6.20
CA ILE A 25 3.22 -10.68 5.64
C ILE A 25 3.59 -9.22 5.36
N ASN A 26 3.13 -8.31 6.18
CA ASN A 26 3.38 -6.87 6.08
C ASN A 26 2.98 -6.23 4.73
N SER A 27 2.03 -6.85 4.00
CA SER A 27 1.60 -6.39 2.69
C SER A 27 0.22 -5.74 2.75
N GLY A 28 0.12 -4.49 2.25
CA GLY A 28 -1.14 -3.79 2.04
C GLY A 28 -1.76 -4.02 0.66
N LEU A 29 -1.15 -4.88 -0.16
CA LEU A 29 -1.69 -5.21 -1.48
C LEU A 29 -3.03 -5.94 -1.34
N GLY A 30 -4.06 -5.43 -2.01
CA GLY A 30 -5.39 -6.01 -1.96
C GLY A 30 -6.24 -5.61 -0.75
N LEU A 31 -5.83 -4.59 0.02
CA LEU A 31 -6.69 -4.00 1.05
C LEU A 31 -8.01 -3.50 0.42
N ASP A 32 -9.14 -3.99 0.93
CA ASP A 32 -10.46 -3.41 0.63
C ASP A 32 -10.73 -2.31 1.65
N PRO A 33 -10.82 -1.02 1.25
CA PRO A 33 -11.00 0.10 2.16
C PRO A 33 -12.22 0.00 3.09
N SER A 34 -13.21 -0.79 2.71
CA SER A 34 -14.43 -1.05 3.49
C SER A 34 -14.58 -2.54 3.87
N GLY A 35 -13.52 -3.32 3.72
CA GLY A 35 -13.53 -4.75 3.98
C GLY A 35 -12.87 -5.16 5.29
N PRO A 36 -12.96 -6.44 5.65
CA PRO A 36 -12.37 -6.99 6.87
C PRO A 36 -10.85 -6.86 6.94
N SER A 37 -10.16 -6.75 5.80
CA SER A 37 -8.71 -6.63 5.72
C SER A 37 -8.17 -5.38 6.43
N VAL A 38 -8.92 -4.27 6.41
CA VAL A 38 -8.58 -3.06 7.17
C VAL A 38 -8.69 -3.30 8.68
N SER A 39 -9.74 -3.99 9.11
CA SER A 39 -9.90 -4.36 10.52
C SER A 39 -8.82 -5.35 10.99
N GLU A 40 -8.36 -6.25 10.10
CA GLU A 40 -7.25 -7.16 10.36
C GLU A 40 -5.93 -6.37 10.50
N LEU A 41 -5.66 -5.43 9.61
CA LEU A 41 -4.50 -4.55 9.70
C LEU A 41 -4.48 -3.75 11.01
N MET A 42 -5.59 -3.14 11.39
CA MET A 42 -5.68 -2.38 12.63
C MET A 42 -5.49 -3.27 13.87
N ARG A 43 -5.95 -4.52 13.85
CA ARG A 43 -5.66 -5.50 14.91
C ARG A 43 -4.17 -5.85 14.99
N CYS A 44 -3.47 -5.94 13.86
CA CYS A 44 -2.02 -6.10 13.88
C CYS A 44 -1.35 -4.90 14.56
N PHE A 45 -1.77 -3.68 14.24
CA PHE A 45 -1.25 -2.47 14.90
C PHE A 45 -1.60 -2.40 16.40
N GLU A 46 -2.77 -2.88 16.82
CA GLU A 46 -3.19 -2.94 18.23
C GLU A 46 -2.27 -3.78 19.11
N VAL A 47 -1.55 -4.75 18.55
CA VAL A 47 -0.60 -5.60 19.29
C VAL A 47 0.53 -4.77 19.89
N VAL A 48 1.06 -3.82 19.13
CA VAL A 48 2.14 -2.90 19.55
C VAL A 48 1.55 -1.64 20.23
N GLY A 49 0.39 -1.20 19.78
CA GLY A 49 -0.33 -0.04 20.34
C GLY A 49 -0.69 1.01 19.29
N LEU A 50 -1.86 1.64 19.46
CA LEU A 50 -2.36 2.64 18.50
C LEU A 50 -1.95 4.08 18.89
N LYS A 51 -0.67 4.32 19.18
CA LYS A 51 -0.20 5.63 19.67
C LYS A 51 0.86 6.27 18.79
N ASN A 52 1.87 5.52 18.39
CA ASN A 52 3.04 6.04 17.71
C ASN A 52 3.06 5.51 16.29
N PHE A 53 2.34 6.17 15.40
CA PHE A 53 2.25 5.77 14.00
C PHE A 53 3.44 6.27 13.19
N LEU A 54 3.88 5.42 12.27
CA LEU A 54 4.87 5.69 11.23
C LEU A 54 4.13 5.93 9.92
N LYS A 55 4.52 6.95 9.19
CA LYS A 55 3.97 7.27 7.88
C LYS A 55 5.06 7.83 6.98
N GLY A 56 5.33 7.18 5.90
CA GLY A 56 6.34 7.65 4.98
C GLY A 56 6.01 7.34 3.54
N ASP A 57 6.62 8.10 2.67
CA ASP A 57 6.50 7.96 1.23
C ASP A 57 7.88 8.26 0.61
N PHE A 58 8.20 7.63 -0.51
CA PHE A 58 9.45 7.89 -1.20
C PHE A 58 9.26 8.88 -2.35
N GLY A 59 10.17 9.85 -2.42
CA GLY A 59 10.36 10.62 -3.63
C GLY A 59 11.20 9.82 -4.64
N GLU A 60 10.68 9.70 -5.88
CA GLU A 60 11.42 9.05 -6.99
C GLU A 60 11.79 7.58 -6.74
N TRP A 61 10.91 6.81 -6.07
CA TRP A 61 11.11 5.40 -5.80
C TRP A 61 11.44 4.58 -7.05
N ASP A 62 10.70 4.82 -8.12
CA ASP A 62 10.87 4.15 -9.42
C ASP A 62 12.25 4.38 -10.04
N GLY A 63 12.95 5.47 -9.69
CA GLY A 63 14.32 5.77 -10.08
C GLY A 63 15.40 5.34 -9.09
N SER A 64 15.09 5.30 -7.79
CA SER A 64 16.07 5.09 -6.72
C SER A 64 16.11 3.66 -6.16
N PHE A 65 15.07 2.86 -6.35
CA PHE A 65 14.96 1.52 -5.77
C PHE A 65 16.10 0.60 -6.23
N SER A 66 16.86 0.06 -5.27
CA SER A 66 18.08 -0.69 -5.55
C SER A 66 17.84 -2.05 -6.22
N PRO A 67 18.60 -2.43 -7.25
CA PRO A 67 18.51 -3.72 -7.90
C PRO A 67 18.78 -4.89 -6.96
N LYS A 68 19.54 -4.68 -5.89
CA LYS A 68 19.76 -5.67 -4.82
C LYS A 68 18.44 -6.11 -4.20
N TYR A 69 17.56 -5.16 -3.86
CA TYR A 69 16.25 -5.49 -3.27
C TYR A 69 15.29 -6.06 -4.31
N ILE A 70 15.34 -5.59 -5.56
CA ILE A 70 14.57 -6.19 -6.66
C ILE A 70 14.93 -7.68 -6.80
N PHE A 71 16.21 -8.00 -6.85
CA PHE A 71 16.67 -9.39 -6.98
C PHE A 71 16.30 -10.23 -5.75
N ARG A 72 16.58 -9.73 -4.54
CA ARG A 72 16.26 -10.42 -3.27
C ARG A 72 14.76 -10.70 -3.15
N SER A 73 13.90 -9.76 -3.51
CA SER A 73 12.44 -9.95 -3.49
C SER A 73 12.00 -11.08 -4.41
N HIS A 74 12.59 -11.19 -5.60
CA HIS A 74 12.32 -12.33 -6.47
C HIS A 74 12.80 -13.65 -5.86
N ILE A 75 14.00 -13.68 -5.25
CA ILE A 75 14.52 -14.90 -4.61
C ILE A 75 13.62 -15.34 -3.44
N ILE A 76 13.10 -14.40 -2.64
CA ILE A 76 12.13 -14.72 -1.59
C ILE A 76 10.87 -15.38 -2.18
N LEU A 77 10.33 -14.82 -3.26
CA LEU A 77 9.16 -15.38 -3.95
C LEU A 77 9.45 -16.77 -4.55
N ILE A 78 10.64 -16.96 -5.14
CA ILE A 78 11.08 -18.25 -5.69
C ILE A 78 11.16 -19.29 -4.57
N SER A 79 11.83 -18.95 -3.46
CA SER A 79 11.97 -19.84 -2.32
C SER A 79 10.62 -20.21 -1.70
N ALA A 80 9.71 -19.25 -1.56
CA ALA A 80 8.36 -19.50 -1.07
C ALA A 80 7.57 -20.42 -2.03
N PHE A 81 7.66 -20.16 -3.34
CA PHE A 81 7.02 -21.00 -4.35
C PHE A 81 7.52 -22.46 -4.28
N GLU A 82 8.84 -22.65 -4.21
CA GLU A 82 9.46 -23.98 -4.14
C GLU A 82 9.07 -24.74 -2.87
N GLN A 83 8.99 -24.05 -1.74
CA GLN A 83 8.53 -24.66 -0.48
C GLN A 83 7.06 -25.09 -0.56
N ILE A 84 6.20 -24.29 -1.16
CA ILE A 84 4.77 -24.58 -1.28
C ILE A 84 4.51 -25.70 -2.29
N VAL A 85 5.19 -25.67 -3.44
CA VAL A 85 4.99 -26.63 -4.53
C VAL A 85 5.78 -27.92 -4.32
N GLY A 86 6.90 -27.87 -3.58
CA GLY A 86 7.79 -28.99 -3.36
C GLY A 86 8.59 -29.38 -4.62
N ASP A 87 8.74 -28.48 -5.60
CA ASP A 87 9.41 -28.74 -6.88
C ASP A 87 10.27 -27.54 -7.31
N VAL A 88 11.51 -27.80 -7.65
CA VAL A 88 12.52 -26.82 -8.08
C VAL A 88 12.73 -26.73 -9.58
N LYS A 89 11.95 -27.46 -10.37
CA LYS A 89 12.17 -27.56 -11.83
C LYS A 89 12.12 -26.23 -12.59
N TYR A 90 11.46 -25.24 -12.04
CA TYR A 90 11.34 -23.89 -12.63
C TYR A 90 12.38 -22.88 -12.11
N HIS A 91 13.22 -23.27 -11.15
CA HIS A 91 14.19 -22.42 -10.48
C HIS A 91 15.03 -21.58 -11.45
N VAL A 92 15.69 -22.23 -12.39
CA VAL A 92 16.60 -21.56 -13.35
C VAL A 92 15.87 -20.49 -14.15
N VAL A 93 14.65 -20.78 -14.62
CA VAL A 93 13.85 -19.82 -15.40
C VAL A 93 13.41 -18.66 -14.52
N MET A 94 12.97 -18.92 -13.30
CA MET A 94 12.53 -17.88 -12.38
C MET A 94 13.69 -16.98 -11.93
N VAL A 95 14.88 -17.53 -11.70
CA VAL A 95 16.11 -16.76 -11.40
C VAL A 95 16.52 -15.92 -12.62
N ALA A 96 16.47 -16.44 -13.85
CA ALA A 96 16.76 -15.66 -15.05
C ALA A 96 15.80 -14.48 -15.24
N ILE A 97 14.51 -14.65 -14.86
CA ILE A 97 13.52 -13.55 -14.82
C ILE A 97 13.95 -12.51 -13.77
N ALA A 98 14.34 -12.94 -12.58
CA ALA A 98 14.80 -12.07 -11.50
C ALA A 98 16.02 -11.24 -11.89
N GLU A 99 17.00 -11.88 -12.50
CA GLU A 99 18.21 -11.19 -13.02
C GLU A 99 17.87 -10.17 -14.11
N SER A 100 16.99 -10.55 -15.04
CA SER A 100 16.51 -9.65 -16.09
C SER A 100 15.74 -8.44 -15.54
N ALA A 101 14.95 -8.63 -14.48
CA ALA A 101 14.24 -7.54 -13.81
C ALA A 101 15.19 -6.59 -13.07
N SER A 102 16.29 -7.12 -12.51
CA SER A 102 17.27 -6.35 -11.74
C SER A 102 18.32 -5.65 -12.60
N ASN A 103 18.61 -6.18 -13.80
CA ASN A 103 19.64 -5.71 -14.71
C ASN A 103 19.03 -5.45 -16.11
N ARG A 104 18.33 -4.33 -16.24
CA ARG A 104 17.57 -4.03 -17.45
C ARG A 104 18.40 -3.35 -18.52
N ILE A 105 18.12 -3.71 -19.76
CA ILE A 105 18.60 -2.99 -20.95
C ILE A 105 17.42 -2.20 -21.51
N HIS A 106 17.60 -0.89 -21.64
CA HIS A 106 16.63 0.00 -22.26
C HIS A 106 17.11 0.40 -23.65
N ILE A 107 16.16 0.45 -24.59
CA ILE A 107 16.39 0.91 -25.96
C ILE A 107 15.54 2.18 -26.15
N PHE A 108 16.20 3.29 -26.45
CA PHE A 108 15.53 4.55 -26.75
C PHE A 108 16.05 5.09 -28.11
N GLY A 109 15.28 4.88 -29.14
CA GLY A 109 15.69 5.15 -30.51
C GLY A 109 16.91 4.30 -30.90
N VAL A 110 18.06 4.94 -31.13
CA VAL A 110 19.34 4.29 -31.45
C VAL A 110 20.21 4.07 -30.21
N LEU A 111 19.79 4.55 -29.03
CA LEU A 111 20.53 4.42 -27.79
C LEU A 111 20.17 3.11 -27.09
N VAL A 112 21.20 2.38 -26.66
CA VAL A 112 21.05 1.18 -25.83
C VAL A 112 21.84 1.43 -24.55
N TYR A 113 21.18 1.36 -23.41
CA TYR A 113 21.82 1.59 -22.11
C TYR A 113 21.32 0.63 -21.05
N ARG A 114 22.17 0.35 -20.07
CA ARG A 114 21.83 -0.47 -18.92
C ARG A 114 21.27 0.41 -17.82
N VAL A 115 20.13 0.00 -17.26
CA VAL A 115 19.53 0.64 -16.08
C VAL A 115 19.87 -0.21 -14.86
N THR A 116 20.54 0.41 -13.89
CA THR A 116 21.05 -0.27 -12.69
C THR A 116 20.24 0.01 -11.44
N ASN A 117 19.35 1.02 -11.46
CA ASN A 117 18.48 1.37 -10.33
C ASN A 117 17.03 1.48 -10.79
N GLY A 118 16.13 1.57 -9.82
CA GLY A 118 14.71 1.79 -10.03
C GLY A 118 13.93 0.55 -10.46
N MET A 119 12.62 0.64 -10.38
CA MET A 119 11.69 -0.41 -10.78
C MET A 119 10.79 0.10 -11.90
N PRO A 120 10.69 -0.61 -13.06
CA PRO A 120 9.83 -0.14 -14.14
C PRO A 120 8.36 -0.22 -13.75
N SER A 121 7.65 0.89 -13.80
CA SER A 121 6.23 0.99 -13.44
C SER A 121 5.32 0.08 -14.28
N GLY A 122 5.74 -0.30 -15.50
CA GLY A 122 5.02 -1.24 -16.36
C GLY A 122 5.34 -2.72 -16.16
N PHE A 123 6.19 -3.07 -15.21
CA PHE A 123 6.48 -4.46 -14.89
C PHE A 123 5.32 -5.07 -14.11
N TRP A 124 4.83 -6.23 -14.54
CA TRP A 124 3.60 -6.81 -13.98
C TRP A 124 3.65 -7.07 -12.46
N MET A 125 4.82 -7.32 -11.91
CA MET A 125 5.02 -7.56 -10.47
C MET A 125 5.53 -6.33 -9.72
N THR A 126 5.51 -5.14 -10.30
CA THR A 126 6.07 -3.93 -9.70
C THR A 126 5.61 -3.75 -8.24
N SER A 127 4.32 -3.76 -7.98
CA SER A 127 3.76 -3.57 -6.63
C SER A 127 4.21 -4.68 -5.67
N VAL A 128 4.20 -5.94 -6.10
CA VAL A 128 4.62 -7.08 -5.26
C VAL A 128 6.11 -6.99 -4.92
N ILE A 129 6.96 -6.72 -5.91
CA ILE A 129 8.41 -6.62 -5.71
C ILE A 129 8.77 -5.40 -4.86
N ASN A 130 8.11 -4.27 -5.09
CA ASN A 130 8.31 -3.07 -4.29
C ASN A 130 7.90 -3.30 -2.83
N THR A 131 6.74 -3.91 -2.60
CA THR A 131 6.24 -4.23 -1.24
C THR A 131 7.21 -5.14 -0.47
N ILE A 132 7.65 -6.26 -1.09
CA ILE A 132 8.60 -7.18 -0.44
C ILE A 132 9.97 -6.52 -0.25
N GLY A 133 10.41 -5.70 -1.21
CA GLY A 133 11.68 -4.97 -1.12
C GLY A 133 11.65 -3.90 -0.03
N HIS A 134 10.52 -3.21 0.12
CA HIS A 134 10.34 -2.23 1.18
C HIS A 134 10.36 -2.90 2.57
N ASP A 135 9.67 -4.02 2.73
CA ASP A 135 9.70 -4.82 3.94
C ASP A 135 11.15 -5.23 4.31
N GLN A 136 11.95 -5.72 3.34
CA GLN A 136 13.36 -6.02 3.58
C GLN A 136 14.17 -4.79 4.01
N MET A 137 13.92 -3.63 3.39
CA MET A 137 14.59 -2.38 3.74
C MET A 137 14.25 -1.94 5.17
N SER A 138 13.04 -2.18 5.62
CA SER A 138 12.59 -1.94 6.99
C SER A 138 13.42 -2.75 8.01
N TYR A 139 13.69 -4.03 7.74
CA TYR A 139 14.58 -4.83 8.59
C TYR A 139 16.05 -4.37 8.54
N ASP A 140 16.55 -4.00 7.35
CA ASP A 140 17.90 -3.45 7.22
C ASP A 140 18.01 -2.11 8.02
N ASN A 141 16.98 -1.25 8.00
CA ASN A 141 16.92 -0.01 8.80
C ASN A 141 16.89 -0.29 10.30
N TRP A 142 16.05 -1.23 10.74
CA TRP A 142 16.02 -1.64 12.15
C TRP A 142 17.40 -2.08 12.62
N SER A 143 18.02 -2.97 11.86
CA SER A 143 19.35 -3.49 12.16
C SER A 143 20.41 -2.38 12.25
N GLU A 144 20.40 -1.40 11.33
CA GLU A 144 21.34 -0.27 11.35
C GLU A 144 21.10 0.65 12.54
N LEU A 145 19.83 0.99 12.82
CA LEU A 145 19.46 1.90 13.90
C LEU A 145 19.71 1.30 15.30
N THR A 146 19.64 -0.02 15.44
CA THR A 146 19.78 -0.71 16.73
C THR A 146 21.14 -1.39 16.93
N ALA A 147 22.03 -1.36 15.94
CA ALA A 147 23.35 -2.01 15.98
C ALA A 147 24.23 -1.58 17.16
N HIS A 148 24.01 -0.39 17.71
CA HIS A 148 24.75 0.17 18.84
C HIS A 148 24.17 -0.22 20.20
N LEU A 149 23.00 -0.85 20.24
CA LEU A 149 22.33 -1.27 21.47
C LEU A 149 22.93 -2.61 21.98
N PRO A 150 22.95 -2.82 23.30
CA PRO A 150 23.44 -4.07 23.87
C PRO A 150 22.52 -5.24 23.56
N GLY A 151 23.08 -6.42 23.45
CA GLY A 151 22.33 -7.65 23.15
C GLY A 151 22.00 -7.81 21.68
N ASP A 152 21.01 -8.65 21.40
CA ASP A 152 20.62 -9.03 20.04
C ASP A 152 19.43 -8.21 19.51
N VAL A 153 19.29 -6.95 19.94
CA VAL A 153 18.17 -6.07 19.57
C VAL A 153 18.06 -5.84 18.07
N TRP A 154 19.19 -5.90 17.36
CA TRP A 154 19.25 -5.76 15.89
C TRP A 154 18.56 -6.89 15.13
N GLN A 155 18.21 -7.99 15.78
CA GLN A 155 17.59 -9.14 15.11
C GLN A 155 16.15 -8.86 14.63
N PRO A 156 15.74 -9.43 13.49
CA PRO A 156 14.38 -9.28 12.96
C PRO A 156 13.27 -9.67 13.96
N ALA A 157 13.48 -10.73 14.73
CA ALA A 157 12.50 -11.19 15.71
C ALA A 157 12.19 -10.14 16.78
N VAL A 158 13.20 -9.37 17.20
CA VAL A 158 13.01 -8.28 18.17
C VAL A 158 12.25 -7.12 17.52
N LYS A 159 12.54 -6.79 16.25
CA LYS A 159 11.75 -5.81 15.51
C LYS A 159 10.26 -6.16 15.52
N ASP A 160 9.93 -7.40 15.21
CA ASP A 160 8.53 -7.86 15.07
C ASP A 160 7.73 -7.82 16.40
N GLU A 161 8.43 -7.78 17.55
CA GLU A 161 7.80 -7.58 18.86
C GLU A 161 7.46 -6.12 19.16
N HIS A 162 8.17 -5.17 18.56
CA HIS A 162 8.12 -3.73 18.88
C HIS A 162 7.63 -2.84 17.75
N VAL A 163 7.63 -3.34 16.51
CA VAL A 163 7.26 -2.59 15.30
C VAL A 163 6.39 -3.46 14.42
N VAL A 164 5.23 -2.96 14.05
CA VAL A 164 4.38 -3.54 13.00
C VAL A 164 4.24 -2.55 11.88
N GLU A 165 4.65 -2.94 10.68
CA GLU A 165 4.56 -2.13 9.47
C GLU A 165 3.73 -2.83 8.41
N ASN A 166 3.22 -2.07 7.46
CA ASN A 166 2.50 -2.57 6.31
C ASN A 166 2.87 -1.74 5.09
N PHE A 167 3.21 -2.40 4.00
CA PHE A 167 3.77 -1.79 2.80
C PHE A 167 2.87 -2.00 1.59
N THR A 168 2.70 -0.96 0.78
CA THR A 168 2.04 -1.05 -0.52
C THR A 168 2.91 -0.34 -1.56
N GLY A 169 3.84 -1.09 -2.13
CA GLY A 169 4.85 -0.49 -3.00
C GLY A 169 5.82 0.38 -2.21
N ASP A 170 5.80 1.67 -2.49
CA ASP A 170 6.56 2.72 -1.83
C ASP A 170 5.87 3.31 -0.61
N ASP A 171 4.55 3.20 -0.51
CA ASP A 171 3.81 3.67 0.67
C ASP A 171 4.09 2.78 1.89
N ASN A 172 4.34 3.43 3.03
CA ASN A 172 4.51 2.81 4.34
C ASN A 172 3.47 3.31 5.34
N GLY A 173 2.95 2.38 6.12
CA GLY A 173 2.16 2.67 7.31
C GLY A 173 2.47 1.68 8.42
N GLY A 174 2.73 2.16 9.63
CA GLY A 174 3.11 1.28 10.73
C GLY A 174 2.91 1.89 12.10
N VAL A 175 3.26 1.13 13.12
CA VAL A 175 3.29 1.54 14.52
C VAL A 175 4.56 1.04 15.17
N VAL A 176 5.07 1.82 16.11
CA VAL A 176 6.19 1.47 16.98
C VAL A 176 5.79 1.66 18.43
N ASP A 177 6.27 0.83 19.33
CA ASP A 177 5.97 0.95 20.75
C ASP A 177 6.69 2.14 21.42
N ASP A 178 6.36 2.36 22.69
CA ASP A 178 6.91 3.48 23.46
C ASP A 178 8.41 3.31 23.76
N ASP A 179 8.94 2.08 23.78
CA ASP A 179 10.33 1.80 24.11
C ASP A 179 11.28 2.16 22.95
N TYR A 180 10.85 1.95 21.71
CA TYR A 180 11.68 2.15 20.53
C TYR A 180 11.33 3.35 19.65
N LYS A 181 10.23 4.09 19.92
CA LYS A 181 9.82 5.25 19.09
C LYS A 181 10.87 6.36 18.96
N HIS A 182 11.81 6.45 19.88
CA HIS A 182 12.89 7.42 19.83
C HIS A 182 14.09 6.94 18.97
N ILE A 183 14.15 5.64 18.65
CA ILE A 183 15.19 5.01 17.82
C ILE A 183 14.64 4.74 16.42
N TYR A 184 13.43 4.20 16.32
CA TYR A 184 12.79 3.81 15.07
C TYR A 184 11.57 4.70 14.82
N ASN A 185 11.75 5.71 13.99
CA ASN A 185 10.72 6.69 13.65
C ASN A 185 11.01 7.33 12.27
N ASP A 186 10.07 8.08 11.72
CA ASP A 186 10.19 8.61 10.36
C ASP A 186 11.43 9.51 10.16
N ILE A 187 11.94 10.18 11.21
CA ILE A 187 13.16 10.99 11.13
C ILE A 187 14.38 10.09 10.96
N THR A 188 14.56 9.13 11.88
CA THR A 188 15.73 8.24 11.88
C THR A 188 15.75 7.32 10.67
N ILE A 189 14.57 6.84 10.24
CA ILE A 189 14.40 6.07 8.99
C ILE A 189 14.83 6.92 7.78
N SER A 190 14.40 8.18 7.71
CA SER A 190 14.81 9.10 6.64
C SER A 190 16.32 9.34 6.60
N GLU A 191 16.95 9.45 7.77
CA GLU A 191 18.41 9.60 7.87
C GLU A 191 19.15 8.37 7.32
N VAL A 192 18.67 7.16 7.62
CA VAL A 192 19.25 5.93 7.07
C VAL A 192 19.08 5.88 5.56
N PHE A 193 17.86 6.12 5.04
CA PHE A 193 17.62 6.10 3.59
C PHE A 193 18.43 7.15 2.84
N SER A 194 18.63 8.32 3.43
CA SER A 194 19.46 9.38 2.83
C SER A 194 20.91 8.95 2.59
N LYS A 195 21.48 8.09 3.46
CA LYS A 195 22.83 7.51 3.25
C LYS A 195 22.90 6.63 1.99
N TYR A 196 21.78 6.07 1.59
CA TYR A 196 21.66 5.23 0.39
C TYR A 196 21.15 6.00 -0.84
N GLY A 197 21.05 7.32 -0.74
CA GLY A 197 20.59 8.19 -1.83
C GLY A 197 19.08 8.08 -2.12
N MET A 198 18.31 7.61 -1.15
CA MET A 198 16.85 7.53 -1.24
C MET A 198 16.20 8.67 -0.47
N ASN A 199 15.17 9.25 -1.04
CA ASN A 199 14.44 10.37 -0.44
C ASN A 199 13.15 9.89 0.21
N TYR A 200 13.22 9.60 1.53
CA TYR A 200 12.06 9.24 2.33
C TYR A 200 11.50 10.49 3.01
N THR A 201 10.22 10.77 2.80
CA THR A 201 9.57 12.00 3.24
C THR A 201 8.19 11.70 3.85
N PRO A 202 7.64 12.64 4.64
CA PRO A 202 6.22 12.55 5.01
C PRO A 202 5.32 12.53 3.77
N PRO A 203 4.16 11.84 3.82
CA PRO A 203 3.25 11.71 2.67
C PRO A 203 2.64 13.03 2.22
N GLU A 204 2.69 14.08 3.04
CA GLU A 204 2.21 15.42 2.70
C GLU A 204 3.09 16.15 1.68
N LYS A 205 4.29 15.64 1.39
CA LYS A 205 5.28 16.21 0.44
C LYS A 205 5.47 17.74 0.55
N GLN A 206 6.62 18.28 0.22
CA GLN A 206 7.01 19.69 0.18
C GLN A 206 6.94 20.49 1.50
N GLY A 207 8.11 20.67 2.12
CA GLY A 207 8.32 21.65 3.21
C GLY A 207 7.83 21.19 4.58
N VAL A 208 7.23 20.01 4.70
CA VAL A 208 6.88 19.41 5.98
C VAL A 208 8.07 18.61 6.48
N GLN A 209 8.58 19.00 7.63
CA GLN A 209 9.65 18.27 8.31
C GLN A 209 9.09 16.95 8.85
N ALA A 210 9.84 15.86 8.75
CA ALA A 210 9.48 14.60 9.40
C ALA A 210 9.23 14.82 10.90
N ILE A 211 8.14 14.26 11.43
CA ILE A 211 7.72 14.50 12.82
C ILE A 211 8.03 13.35 13.76
N GLY A 212 8.81 12.37 13.31
CA GLY A 212 9.16 11.18 14.07
C GLY A 212 8.03 10.17 14.10
N VAL A 213 7.06 10.34 14.98
CA VAL A 213 5.84 9.52 15.06
C VAL A 213 4.61 10.42 15.14
N CYS A 214 3.44 9.93 14.73
CA CYS A 214 2.20 10.68 14.79
C CYS A 214 1.08 9.94 15.54
N SER A 215 0.00 10.65 15.85
CA SER A 215 -1.22 10.07 16.42
C SER A 215 -2.04 9.34 15.36
N LEU A 216 -3.04 8.54 15.78
CA LEU A 216 -3.97 7.89 14.86
C LEU A 216 -4.76 8.91 14.02
N GLU A 217 -5.11 10.06 14.59
CA GLU A 217 -5.84 11.12 13.89
C GLU A 217 -5.03 11.74 12.75
N ASP A 218 -3.69 11.81 12.92
CA ASP A 218 -2.75 12.35 11.93
C ASP A 218 -2.18 11.27 11.00
N PHE A 219 -2.49 10.00 11.29
CA PHE A 219 -2.00 8.89 10.49
C PHE A 219 -2.71 8.81 9.14
N VAL A 220 -1.90 8.83 8.09
CA VAL A 220 -2.35 8.72 6.69
C VAL A 220 -1.58 7.60 6.03
N TYR A 221 -2.29 6.61 5.50
CA TYR A 221 -1.73 5.53 4.70
C TYR A 221 -2.58 5.32 3.45
N LEU A 222 -1.96 5.19 2.28
CA LEU A 222 -2.66 5.10 0.98
C LEU A 222 -3.66 6.26 0.78
N LYS A 223 -3.24 7.48 1.13
CA LYS A 223 -4.05 8.71 1.08
C LYS A 223 -5.35 8.64 1.90
N SER A 224 -5.42 7.76 2.88
CA SER A 224 -6.61 7.53 3.71
C SER A 224 -6.29 7.65 5.19
N ASN A 225 -7.27 8.14 5.95
CA ASN A 225 -7.30 8.02 7.39
C ASN A 225 -8.07 6.75 7.79
N PHE A 226 -7.87 6.27 9.01
CA PHE A 226 -8.57 5.11 9.56
C PHE A 226 -9.71 5.54 10.45
N VAL A 227 -10.90 5.02 10.20
CA VAL A 227 -12.12 5.36 10.95
C VAL A 227 -12.66 4.10 11.61
N ARG A 228 -12.73 4.13 12.95
CA ARG A 228 -13.34 3.08 13.75
C ARG A 228 -14.85 3.19 13.70
N ASP A 229 -15.55 2.07 13.60
CA ASP A 229 -17.01 2.07 13.62
C ASP A 229 -17.53 2.24 15.06
N ASP A 230 -18.50 3.17 15.26
CA ASP A 230 -19.04 3.51 16.59
C ASP A 230 -19.87 2.38 17.18
N ARG A 231 -20.52 1.55 16.34
CA ARG A 231 -21.38 0.45 16.79
C ARG A 231 -20.60 -0.83 17.06
N PHE A 232 -19.60 -1.10 16.20
CA PHE A 232 -18.74 -2.28 16.28
C PHE A 232 -17.29 -1.84 16.30
N GLY A 233 -16.76 -1.61 17.49
CA GLY A 233 -15.43 -1.05 17.72
C GLY A 233 -14.27 -1.90 17.19
N ASP A 234 -14.53 -3.13 16.74
CA ASP A 234 -13.57 -4.00 16.04
C ASP A 234 -13.64 -3.87 14.51
N CYS A 235 -14.55 -3.05 13.97
CA CYS A 235 -14.68 -2.79 12.56
C CYS A 235 -14.04 -1.45 12.19
N TRP A 236 -13.15 -1.49 11.21
CA TRP A 236 -12.43 -0.31 10.71
C TRP A 236 -12.67 -0.15 9.20
N ARG A 237 -12.55 1.07 8.73
CA ARG A 237 -12.60 1.44 7.32
C ARG A 237 -11.58 2.52 7.00
N MET A 238 -11.11 2.56 5.80
CA MET A 238 -10.23 3.62 5.30
C MET A 238 -11.08 4.73 4.67
N ALA A 239 -10.90 5.94 5.15
CA ALA A 239 -11.53 7.13 4.60
C ALA A 239 -10.52 7.87 3.70
N LEU A 240 -10.65 7.67 2.41
CA LEU A 240 -9.82 8.36 1.41
C LEU A 240 -10.01 9.88 1.55
N LYS A 241 -8.94 10.66 1.50
CA LYS A 241 -9.01 12.11 1.65
C LYS A 241 -10.07 12.73 0.73
N ASP A 242 -10.85 13.67 1.25
CA ASP A 242 -11.98 14.32 0.54
C ASP A 242 -11.55 14.97 -0.78
N GLU A 243 -10.34 15.53 -0.81
CA GLU A 243 -9.73 16.12 -2.01
C GLU A 243 -9.56 15.08 -3.12
N VAL A 244 -9.08 13.89 -2.77
CA VAL A 244 -8.87 12.80 -3.73
C VAL A 244 -10.20 12.32 -4.30
N LEU A 245 -11.24 12.19 -3.45
CA LEU A 245 -12.58 11.80 -3.89
C LEU A 245 -13.21 12.81 -4.84
N ARG A 246 -12.90 14.11 -4.67
CA ARG A 246 -13.35 15.17 -5.57
C ARG A 246 -12.53 15.20 -6.85
N GLU A 247 -11.22 15.02 -6.76
CA GLU A 247 -10.33 14.99 -7.93
C GLU A 247 -10.67 13.83 -8.86
N MET A 248 -11.05 12.66 -8.31
CA MET A 248 -11.48 11.51 -9.13
C MET A 248 -12.55 11.88 -10.15
N LEU A 249 -13.48 12.78 -9.81
CA LEU A 249 -14.56 13.21 -10.69
C LEU A 249 -14.09 14.05 -11.90
N ASN A 250 -12.84 14.54 -11.88
CA ASN A 250 -12.23 15.30 -12.96
C ASN A 250 -11.47 14.41 -13.97
N TRP A 251 -11.30 13.13 -13.67
CA TRP A 251 -10.53 12.23 -14.53
C TRP A 251 -11.45 11.62 -15.58
N VAL A 252 -11.18 11.95 -16.84
CA VAL A 252 -11.82 11.35 -18.01
C VAL A 252 -10.73 10.68 -18.84
N THR A 253 -10.97 9.43 -19.24
CA THR A 253 -10.07 8.71 -20.14
C THR A 253 -10.64 8.73 -21.55
N ASP A 254 -9.80 8.73 -22.57
CA ASP A 254 -10.20 8.70 -23.98
C ASP A 254 -10.70 7.33 -24.46
N SER A 255 -10.80 6.34 -23.55
CA SER A 255 -11.21 4.97 -23.86
C SER A 255 -12.61 4.67 -23.34
N GLY A 256 -13.49 4.17 -24.18
CA GLY A 256 -14.85 3.76 -23.84
C GLY A 256 -15.89 4.86 -24.00
N ASP A 257 -17.11 4.62 -23.50
CA ASP A 257 -18.18 5.63 -23.43
C ASP A 257 -17.86 6.60 -22.27
N PRO A 258 -17.71 7.91 -22.53
CA PRO A 258 -17.41 8.88 -21.49
C PRO A 258 -18.44 8.94 -20.38
N TRP A 259 -19.73 8.63 -20.70
CA TRP A 259 -20.78 8.60 -19.73
C TRP A 259 -20.67 7.41 -18.77
N ASP A 260 -20.44 6.22 -19.31
CA ASP A 260 -20.26 5.02 -18.49
C ASP A 260 -19.03 5.15 -17.58
N LEU A 261 -17.92 5.71 -18.08
CA LEU A 261 -16.72 5.98 -17.29
C LEU A 261 -17.00 6.98 -16.16
N LEU A 262 -17.72 8.07 -16.47
CA LEU A 262 -18.12 9.05 -15.45
C LEU A 262 -19.00 8.41 -14.38
N MET A 263 -19.95 7.56 -14.75
CA MET A 263 -20.83 6.89 -13.78
C MET A 263 -20.08 5.89 -12.91
N MET A 264 -19.07 5.17 -13.45
CA MET A 264 -18.19 4.32 -12.67
C MET A 264 -17.36 5.15 -11.67
N THR A 265 -16.80 6.27 -12.10
CA THR A 265 -16.03 7.17 -11.22
C THR A 265 -16.91 7.77 -10.12
N ILE A 266 -18.15 8.11 -10.44
CA ILE A 266 -19.14 8.57 -9.45
C ILE A 266 -19.46 7.46 -8.44
N ASP A 267 -19.66 6.21 -8.87
CA ASP A 267 -19.88 5.08 -7.99
C ASP A 267 -18.73 4.87 -7.02
N ASP A 268 -17.49 4.89 -7.52
CA ASP A 268 -16.29 4.76 -6.71
C ASP A 268 -16.15 5.92 -5.70
N SER A 269 -16.41 7.16 -6.14
CA SER A 269 -16.39 8.34 -5.27
C SER A 269 -17.46 8.26 -4.16
N MET A 270 -18.67 7.79 -4.49
CA MET A 270 -19.75 7.59 -3.51
C MET A 270 -19.41 6.49 -2.50
N ARG A 271 -18.79 5.40 -2.95
CA ARG A 271 -18.31 4.32 -2.05
C ARG A 271 -17.19 4.81 -1.13
N GLY A 272 -16.26 5.59 -1.64
CA GLY A 272 -15.22 6.23 -0.85
C GLY A 272 -15.79 7.20 0.19
N MET A 273 -16.79 8.01 -0.21
CA MET A 273 -17.43 8.99 0.67
C MET A 273 -18.24 8.32 1.81
N PHE A 274 -18.65 7.07 1.66
CA PHE A 274 -19.31 6.30 2.73
C PHE A 274 -18.47 6.27 4.03
N ALA A 275 -17.15 6.17 3.93
CA ALA A 275 -16.27 6.12 5.09
C ALA A 275 -16.26 7.41 5.93
N HIS A 276 -16.68 8.54 5.35
CA HIS A 276 -16.77 9.85 6.03
C HIS A 276 -18.06 10.07 6.82
N GLY A 277 -18.95 9.08 6.83
CA GLY A 277 -20.23 9.15 7.54
C GLY A 277 -21.36 9.76 6.74
N ARG A 278 -22.59 9.59 7.27
CA ARG A 278 -23.84 9.91 6.57
C ARG A 278 -23.93 11.36 6.09
N VAL A 279 -23.61 12.32 6.93
CA VAL A 279 -23.76 13.74 6.59
C VAL A 279 -22.94 14.10 5.36
N ARG A 280 -21.64 13.75 5.36
CA ARG A 280 -20.76 14.03 4.22
C ARG A 280 -21.15 13.24 2.97
N PHE A 281 -21.60 12.00 3.14
CA PHE A 281 -22.12 11.19 2.04
C PHE A 281 -23.33 11.84 1.36
N ASP A 282 -24.32 12.29 2.15
CA ASP A 282 -25.53 12.92 1.63
C ASP A 282 -25.23 14.29 0.97
N ASP A 283 -24.32 15.08 1.55
CA ASP A 283 -23.87 16.34 0.97
C ASP A 283 -23.20 16.13 -0.38
N HIS A 284 -22.31 15.15 -0.47
CA HIS A 284 -21.61 14.79 -1.72
C HIS A 284 -22.60 14.31 -2.78
N LYS A 285 -23.50 13.39 -2.43
CA LYS A 285 -24.58 12.91 -3.30
C LYS A 285 -25.45 14.05 -3.82
N ASN A 286 -25.82 14.97 -2.92
CA ASN A 286 -26.63 16.13 -3.29
C ASN A 286 -25.89 17.07 -4.24
N ALA A 287 -24.57 17.26 -4.07
CA ALA A 287 -23.77 18.05 -4.99
C ALA A 287 -23.74 17.44 -6.39
N ILE A 288 -23.47 16.14 -6.50
CA ILE A 288 -23.50 15.41 -7.78
C ILE A 288 -24.88 15.46 -8.42
N ASN A 289 -25.96 15.24 -7.64
CA ASN A 289 -27.33 15.29 -8.14
C ASN A 289 -27.74 16.68 -8.67
N ARG A 290 -27.21 17.78 -8.14
CA ARG A 290 -27.43 19.11 -8.71
C ARG A 290 -26.85 19.20 -10.13
N VAL A 291 -25.64 18.68 -10.33
CA VAL A 291 -24.98 18.65 -11.66
C VAL A 291 -25.76 17.76 -12.61
N LEU A 292 -26.12 16.53 -12.21
CA LEU A 292 -26.87 15.59 -13.05
C LEU A 292 -28.20 16.20 -13.52
N ARG A 293 -28.93 16.86 -12.64
CA ARG A 293 -30.20 17.55 -13.00
C ARG A 293 -29.97 18.69 -14.00
N SER A 294 -28.88 19.46 -13.86
CA SER A 294 -28.60 20.56 -14.79
C SER A 294 -28.33 20.09 -16.21
N ILE A 295 -27.91 18.85 -16.39
CA ILE A 295 -27.66 18.23 -17.70
C ILE A 295 -28.76 17.23 -18.11
N GLY A 296 -29.91 17.23 -17.42
CA GLY A 296 -31.08 16.39 -17.74
C GLY A 296 -30.90 14.91 -17.46
N LYS A 297 -30.00 14.52 -16.55
CA LYS A 297 -29.74 13.14 -16.17
C LYS A 297 -30.45 12.75 -14.87
N PRO A 298 -30.79 11.45 -14.68
CA PRO A 298 -31.45 10.99 -13.48
C PRO A 298 -30.56 11.13 -12.25
N PRO A 299 -31.14 11.30 -11.04
CA PRO A 299 -30.39 11.39 -9.81
C PRO A 299 -29.77 10.03 -9.42
N LEU A 300 -28.72 10.08 -8.60
CA LEU A 300 -28.07 8.89 -8.03
C LEU A 300 -29.01 8.13 -7.10
N THR A 301 -28.98 6.82 -7.19
CA THR A 301 -29.74 5.89 -6.33
C THR A 301 -28.95 5.41 -5.11
N HIS A 302 -27.70 5.80 -4.96
CA HIS A 302 -26.85 5.41 -3.82
C HIS A 302 -27.55 5.70 -2.49
N ASP A 303 -27.44 4.76 -1.56
CA ASP A 303 -28.06 4.84 -0.24
C ASP A 303 -27.03 4.46 0.84
N TYR A 304 -26.87 5.34 1.82
CA TYR A 304 -25.90 5.13 2.91
C TYR A 304 -26.20 3.88 3.73
N ASP A 305 -27.48 3.59 4.01
CA ASP A 305 -27.86 2.44 4.83
C ASP A 305 -27.66 1.12 4.09
N VAL A 306 -27.76 1.12 2.76
CA VAL A 306 -27.42 -0.05 1.94
C VAL A 306 -25.92 -0.33 2.05
N LEU A 307 -25.07 0.68 1.90
CA LEU A 307 -23.62 0.53 2.05
C LEU A 307 -23.23 0.14 3.48
N LEU A 308 -23.90 0.67 4.48
CA LEU A 308 -23.66 0.32 5.88
C LEU A 308 -24.02 -1.14 6.20
N ARG A 309 -25.14 -1.63 5.68
CA ARG A 309 -25.52 -3.05 5.80
C ARG A 309 -24.51 -3.95 5.09
N ASP A 310 -24.05 -3.57 3.90
CA ASP A 310 -23.04 -4.33 3.17
C ASP A 310 -21.71 -4.36 3.92
N PHE A 311 -21.27 -3.22 4.45
CA PHE A 311 -20.08 -3.12 5.31
C PHE A 311 -20.15 -4.08 6.51
N TYR A 312 -21.26 -4.06 7.25
CA TYR A 312 -21.41 -4.94 8.40
C TYR A 312 -21.50 -6.42 7.99
N ARG A 313 -22.18 -6.73 6.89
CA ARG A 313 -22.23 -8.09 6.34
C ARG A 313 -20.84 -8.61 5.98
N LYS A 314 -19.99 -7.80 5.34
CA LYS A 314 -18.59 -8.15 5.03
C LYS A 314 -17.78 -8.46 6.30
N HIS A 315 -18.09 -7.80 7.41
CA HIS A 315 -17.45 -8.03 8.71
C HIS A 315 -18.12 -9.14 9.55
N GLY A 316 -19.05 -9.89 9.00
CA GLY A 316 -19.76 -10.96 9.72
C GLY A 316 -20.68 -10.45 10.85
N LYS A 317 -21.06 -9.15 10.81
CA LYS A 317 -21.97 -8.55 11.79
C LYS A 317 -23.42 -8.60 11.26
N ASN A 318 -24.30 -9.20 12.03
CA ASN A 318 -25.74 -9.19 11.73
C ASN A 318 -26.38 -7.92 12.31
N ILE A 319 -27.07 -7.16 11.45
CA ILE A 319 -27.95 -6.07 11.87
C ILE A 319 -29.37 -6.59 11.71
N ALA A 320 -30.05 -6.74 12.83
CA ALA A 320 -31.48 -6.97 12.82
C ALA A 320 -32.23 -5.70 12.38
#